data_556aeaca66e3cad5044cd1553b2f1a91
#
_entry.id   556aeaca66e3cad5044cd1553b2f1a91
#
_cell.length_a   1.000
_cell.length_b   1.000
_cell.length_c   1.000
_cell.angle_alpha   90.00
_cell.angle_beta   90.00
_cell.angle_gamma   90.00
#
_symmetry.space_group_name_H-M   'P 1'
#
loop_
_entity.id
_entity.type
_entity.pdbx_description
1 polymer ?
#
loop_
_entity_poly.entity_id
_entity_poly.type
_entity_poly.pdbx_seq_one_letter_code
_entity_poly.pdbx_strand_id
1 'polypeptide(L)'
;MAARLRHIALCVKDIDATADFYEQAFGMKRTKKHEGKTAWSVYMSDGEVNLALLQYKGEEGSGVPKGWTGIHHFGFQCDDLPAQQKQIEKAGGQFFFDLGEPEDEGF
;
A
#
# COMPACT_ATOMS: atom_id res chain seq x y z
N MET A 1 -13.21 5.37 17.95
CA MET A 1 -13.68 5.08 16.59
C MET A 1 -12.88 3.94 16.00
N ALA A 2 -13.55 3.06 15.27
CA ALA A 2 -12.89 1.91 14.67
C ALA A 2 -11.98 2.35 13.52
N ALA A 3 -10.84 1.71 13.41
CA ALA A 3 -10.00 1.84 12.22
C ALA A 3 -10.70 1.21 11.03
N ARG A 4 -10.36 1.65 9.82
CA ARG A 4 -10.94 1.11 8.61
C ARG A 4 -9.86 0.65 7.64
N LEU A 5 -10.14 -0.44 6.96
CA LEU A 5 -9.25 -0.93 5.89
C LEU A 5 -9.30 0.08 4.75
N ARG A 6 -8.14 0.67 4.41
CA ARG A 6 -8.07 1.73 3.41
C ARG A 6 -7.00 1.52 2.37
N HIS A 7 -6.09 0.58 2.58
CA HIS A 7 -4.89 0.43 1.76
C HIS A 7 -4.65 -1.03 1.46
N ILE A 8 -4.48 -1.35 0.18
CA ILE A 8 -4.07 -2.67 -0.27
C ILE A 8 -2.93 -2.47 -1.26
N ALA A 9 -1.81 -3.16 -1.03
CA ALA A 9 -0.64 -3.06 -1.91
C ALA A 9 -0.44 -4.35 -2.67
N LEU A 10 -0.25 -4.23 -3.98
CA LEU A 10 0.04 -5.34 -4.88
C LEU A 10 1.44 -5.21 -5.45
N CYS A 11 2.21 -6.28 -5.40
CA CYS A 11 3.43 -6.38 -6.19
C CYS A 11 3.06 -6.80 -7.61
N VAL A 12 3.55 -6.06 -8.59
CA VAL A 12 3.22 -6.28 -10.01
C VAL A 12 4.49 -6.27 -10.85
N LYS A 13 4.41 -6.88 -12.04
CA LYS A 13 5.57 -6.95 -12.96
C LYS A 13 5.67 -5.72 -13.85
N ASP A 14 4.53 -5.19 -14.29
CA ASP A 14 4.47 -4.02 -15.18
C ASP A 14 3.45 -3.06 -14.60
N ILE A 15 3.96 -2.05 -13.90
CA ILE A 15 3.11 -1.15 -13.12
C ILE A 15 2.20 -0.30 -14.00
N ASP A 16 2.68 0.12 -15.17
CA ASP A 16 1.87 0.97 -16.05
C ASP A 16 0.75 0.16 -16.70
N ALA A 17 1.06 -1.04 -17.17
CA ALA A 17 0.04 -1.92 -17.76
C ALA A 17 -1.00 -2.33 -16.73
N THR A 18 -0.58 -2.58 -15.51
CA THR A 18 -1.51 -2.94 -14.42
C THR A 18 -2.40 -1.76 -14.06
N ALA A 19 -1.83 -0.55 -13.98
CA ALA A 19 -2.63 0.65 -13.72
C ALA A 19 -3.65 0.89 -14.83
N ASP A 20 -3.25 0.73 -16.09
CA ASP A 20 -4.17 0.84 -17.23
C ASP A 20 -5.34 -0.16 -17.09
N PHE A 21 -5.03 -1.38 -16.68
CA PHE A 21 -6.05 -2.40 -16.49
C PHE A 21 -7.09 -1.96 -15.45
N TYR A 22 -6.65 -1.49 -14.29
CA TYR A 22 -7.58 -1.10 -13.24
C TYR A 22 -8.38 0.16 -13.60
N GLU A 23 -7.80 1.06 -14.39
CA GLU A 23 -8.55 2.21 -14.91
C GLU A 23 -9.64 1.76 -15.87
N GLN A 24 -9.30 0.89 -16.81
CA GLN A 24 -10.23 0.47 -17.87
C GLN A 24 -11.29 -0.49 -17.37
N ALA A 25 -10.89 -1.45 -16.54
CA ALA A 25 -11.79 -2.49 -16.07
C ALA A 25 -12.75 -2.02 -14.98
N PHE A 26 -12.28 -1.14 -14.09
CA PHE A 26 -13.06 -0.77 -12.90
C PHE A 26 -13.23 0.73 -12.72
N GLY A 27 -12.69 1.55 -13.60
CA GLY A 27 -12.82 2.99 -13.49
C GLY A 27 -12.06 3.61 -12.34
N MET A 28 -11.06 2.92 -11.80
CA MET A 28 -10.22 3.48 -10.74
C MET A 28 -9.40 4.63 -11.28
N LYS A 29 -9.06 5.58 -10.41
CA LYS A 29 -8.29 6.76 -10.79
C LYS A 29 -6.89 6.70 -10.22
N ARG A 30 -5.90 7.05 -11.03
CA ARG A 30 -4.54 7.23 -10.53
C ARG A 30 -4.48 8.51 -9.73
N THR A 31 -4.00 8.44 -8.50
CA THR A 31 -3.87 9.60 -7.62
C THR A 31 -2.43 10.09 -7.51
N LYS A 32 -1.46 9.19 -7.62
CA LYS A 32 -0.06 9.54 -7.46
C LYS A 32 0.83 8.48 -8.09
N LYS A 33 1.91 8.92 -8.72
CA LYS A 33 3.00 8.05 -9.17
C LYS A 33 4.28 8.49 -8.49
N HIS A 34 5.06 7.52 -7.99
CA HIS A 34 6.28 7.82 -7.27
C HIS A 34 7.37 6.82 -7.64
N GLU A 35 8.59 7.34 -7.84
CA GLU A 35 9.76 6.49 -7.98
C GLU A 35 10.59 6.60 -6.71
N GLY A 36 10.58 5.53 -5.91
CA GLY A 36 11.42 5.42 -4.73
C GLY A 36 12.75 4.77 -5.06
N LYS A 37 13.59 4.67 -4.03
CA LYS A 37 14.91 4.06 -4.17
C LYS A 37 14.80 2.58 -4.53
N THR A 38 13.86 1.86 -3.93
CA THR A 38 13.75 0.40 -4.09
C THR A 38 12.57 -0.04 -4.96
N ALA A 39 11.62 0.85 -5.24
CA ALA A 39 10.41 0.49 -5.98
C ALA A 39 9.80 1.69 -6.67
N TRP A 40 9.12 1.42 -7.80
CA TRP A 40 8.14 2.35 -8.35
C TRP A 40 6.80 2.05 -7.72
N SER A 41 5.98 3.09 -7.51
CA SER A 41 4.62 2.91 -7.01
C SER A 41 3.64 3.78 -7.78
N VAL A 42 2.43 3.26 -7.96
CA VAL A 42 1.30 4.01 -8.51
C VAL A 42 0.15 3.78 -7.54
N TYR A 43 -0.41 4.86 -7.03
CA TYR A 43 -1.58 4.80 -6.15
C TYR A 43 -2.83 5.02 -6.98
N MET A 44 -3.83 4.17 -6.75
CA MET A 44 -5.11 4.23 -7.42
C MET A 44 -6.22 4.27 -6.36
N SER A 45 -7.32 4.92 -6.68
CA SER A 45 -8.42 5.04 -5.75
C SER A 45 -9.76 4.77 -6.40
N ASP A 46 -10.64 4.12 -5.66
CA ASP A 46 -12.06 3.99 -6.02
C ASP A 46 -12.93 4.96 -5.20
N GLY A 47 -12.30 5.87 -4.45
CA GLY A 47 -12.98 6.79 -3.55
C GLY A 47 -13.04 6.31 -2.11
N GLU A 48 -12.79 5.04 -1.85
CA GLU A 48 -12.82 4.47 -0.51
C GLU A 48 -11.53 3.78 -0.13
N VAL A 49 -10.93 3.03 -1.05
CA VAL A 49 -9.73 2.25 -0.80
C VAL A 49 -8.61 2.72 -1.71
N ASN A 50 -7.42 2.84 -1.16
CA ASN A 50 -6.20 3.05 -1.93
C ASN A 50 -5.66 1.69 -2.37
N LEU A 51 -5.46 1.52 -3.67
CA LEU A 51 -4.79 0.37 -4.24
C LEU A 51 -3.40 0.82 -4.67
N ALA A 52 -2.37 0.38 -3.95
CA ALA A 52 -1.00 0.73 -4.27
C ALA A 52 -0.40 -0.36 -5.15
N LEU A 53 0.02 0.01 -6.35
CA LEU A 53 0.74 -0.90 -7.22
C LEU A 53 2.22 -0.68 -6.97
N LEU A 54 2.97 -1.76 -6.71
CA LEU A 54 4.39 -1.71 -6.39
C LEU A 54 5.15 -2.54 -7.40
N GLN A 55 6.17 -1.95 -8.01
CA GLN A 55 7.11 -2.68 -8.85
C GLN A 55 8.50 -2.49 -8.25
N TYR A 56 8.98 -3.52 -7.56
CA TYR A 56 10.30 -3.45 -6.94
C TYR A 56 11.40 -3.55 -7.99
N LYS A 57 12.47 -2.79 -7.78
CA LYS A 57 13.63 -2.78 -8.67
C LYS A 57 14.49 -4.02 -8.52
N GLY A 58 14.38 -4.67 -7.37
CA GLY A 58 15.10 -5.90 -7.01
C GLY A 58 14.52 -6.44 -5.72
N GLU A 59 15.28 -7.24 -5.00
CA GLU A 59 14.81 -7.80 -3.73
C GLU A 59 14.96 -6.84 -2.56
N GLU A 60 15.78 -5.80 -2.70
CA GLU A 60 16.01 -4.84 -1.63
C GLU A 60 14.71 -4.15 -1.22
N GLY A 61 14.41 -4.21 0.07
CA GLY A 61 13.26 -3.54 0.64
C GLY A 61 11.91 -4.20 0.36
N SER A 62 11.89 -5.26 -0.46
CA SER A 62 10.63 -5.89 -0.85
C SER A 62 10.08 -6.86 0.20
N GLY A 63 10.96 -7.57 0.89
CA GLY A 63 10.55 -8.64 1.80
C GLY A 63 10.04 -9.90 1.11
N VAL A 64 10.11 -9.96 -0.23
CA VAL A 64 9.62 -11.09 -1.03
C VAL A 64 10.65 -11.46 -2.08
N PRO A 65 10.59 -12.69 -2.63
CA PRO A 65 11.52 -13.09 -3.69
C PRO A 65 11.39 -12.23 -4.94
N LYS A 66 12.47 -12.13 -5.69
CA LYS A 66 12.48 -11.40 -6.96
C LYS A 66 11.42 -11.96 -7.91
N GLY A 67 10.64 -11.07 -8.51
CA GLY A 67 9.61 -11.44 -9.47
C GLY A 67 8.31 -11.92 -8.85
N TRP A 68 8.22 -11.94 -7.52
CA TRP A 68 6.98 -12.32 -6.85
C TRP A 68 5.88 -11.30 -7.11
N THR A 69 4.67 -11.77 -7.38
CA THR A 69 3.49 -10.93 -7.58
C THR A 69 2.36 -11.36 -6.66
N GLY A 70 1.48 -10.43 -6.33
CA GLY A 70 0.33 -10.68 -5.48
C GLY A 70 0.15 -9.62 -4.43
N ILE A 71 -0.75 -9.85 -3.48
CA ILE A 71 -0.98 -8.90 -2.38
C ILE A 71 0.22 -8.92 -1.45
N HIS A 72 0.87 -7.76 -1.34
CA HIS A 72 2.06 -7.59 -0.49
C HIS A 72 1.67 -7.27 0.94
N HIS A 73 0.75 -6.34 1.11
CA HIS A 73 0.24 -5.97 2.43
C HIS A 73 -1.06 -5.20 2.29
N PHE A 74 -1.75 -5.02 3.41
CA PHE A 74 -2.88 -4.12 3.50
C PHE A 74 -2.74 -3.29 4.77
N GLY A 75 -3.46 -2.18 4.83
CA GLY A 75 -3.33 -1.25 5.94
C GLY A 75 -4.66 -0.68 6.39
N PHE A 76 -4.69 -0.33 7.66
CA PHE A 76 -5.83 0.32 8.27
C PHE A 76 -5.51 1.79 8.51
N GLN A 77 -6.48 2.65 8.27
CA GLN A 77 -6.38 4.06 8.64
C GLN A 77 -7.03 4.25 10.00
N CYS A 78 -6.38 5.01 10.87
CA CYS A 78 -6.89 5.30 12.20
C CYS A 78 -6.69 6.78 12.52
N ASP A 79 -7.40 7.27 13.54
CA ASP A 79 -7.34 8.68 13.93
C ASP A 79 -6.19 8.98 14.89
N ASP A 80 -5.81 8.00 15.70
CA ASP A 80 -4.77 8.16 16.72
C ASP A 80 -3.84 6.96 16.66
N LEU A 81 -2.71 7.13 15.99
CA LEU A 81 -1.79 6.03 15.74
C LEU A 81 -1.19 5.46 17.03
N PRO A 82 -0.70 6.25 18.00
CA PRO A 82 -0.18 5.69 19.23
C PRO A 82 -1.24 4.89 20.01
N ALA A 83 -2.47 5.38 20.09
CA ALA A 83 -3.55 4.67 20.77
C ALA A 83 -3.91 3.37 20.04
N GLN A 84 -3.93 3.43 18.71
CA GLN A 84 -4.21 2.25 17.90
C GLN A 84 -3.11 1.18 18.07
N GLN A 85 -1.86 1.60 18.12
CA GLN A 85 -0.75 0.67 18.34
C GLN A 85 -0.90 -0.05 19.69
N LYS A 86 -1.25 0.68 20.75
CA LYS A 86 -1.48 0.06 22.07
C LYS A 86 -2.60 -0.96 22.02
N GLN A 87 -3.67 -0.64 21.29
CA GLN A 87 -4.81 -1.54 21.16
C GLN A 87 -4.43 -2.81 20.39
N ILE A 88 -3.62 -2.66 19.33
CA ILE A 88 -3.12 -3.80 18.55
C ILE A 88 -2.27 -4.70 19.45
N GLU A 89 -1.36 -4.12 20.22
CA GLU A 89 -0.49 -4.88 21.11
C GLU A 89 -1.29 -5.59 22.20
N LYS A 90 -2.28 -4.92 22.77
CA LYS A 90 -3.17 -5.51 23.77
C LYS A 90 -3.94 -6.69 23.17
N ALA A 91 -4.29 -6.62 21.91
CA ALA A 91 -5.02 -7.69 21.20
C ALA A 91 -4.12 -8.83 20.72
N GLY A 92 -2.81 -8.73 20.92
CA GLY A 92 -1.85 -9.79 20.57
C GLY A 92 -0.97 -9.50 19.35
N GLY A 93 -1.09 -8.32 18.75
CA GLY A 93 -0.23 -7.93 17.66
C GLY A 93 1.16 -7.54 18.14
N GLN A 94 2.13 -7.61 17.24
CA GLN A 94 3.51 -7.23 17.53
C GLN A 94 3.96 -6.10 16.63
N PHE A 95 4.64 -5.12 17.22
CA PHE A 95 5.27 -4.06 16.44
C PHE A 95 6.43 -4.64 15.63
N PHE A 96 6.49 -4.28 14.36
CA PHE A 96 7.55 -4.74 13.47
C PHE A 96 8.54 -3.60 13.18
N PHE A 97 8.10 -2.56 12.50
CA PHE A 97 8.93 -1.38 12.28
C PHE A 97 8.07 -0.18 11.90
N ASP A 98 8.67 1.00 12.00
CA ASP A 98 8.00 2.27 11.69
C ASP A 98 8.51 2.79 10.34
N LEU A 99 7.60 3.10 9.43
CA LEU A 99 7.94 3.67 8.13
C LEU A 99 8.16 5.19 8.18
N GLY A 100 7.92 5.82 9.32
CA GLY A 100 8.05 7.26 9.49
C GLY A 100 6.73 7.98 9.24
N GLU A 101 6.83 9.22 8.73
CA GLU A 101 5.64 10.05 8.51
C GLU A 101 4.72 9.42 7.47
N PRO A 102 3.40 9.50 7.68
CA PRO A 102 2.44 8.99 6.70
C PRO A 102 2.56 9.74 5.38
N GLU A 103 2.44 9.00 4.27
CA GLU A 103 2.39 9.60 2.95
C GLU A 103 0.97 10.05 2.62
N ASP A 104 0.88 11.13 1.85
CA ASP A 104 -0.39 11.53 1.24
C ASP A 104 -0.65 10.61 0.06
N GLU A 105 -1.65 9.74 0.17
CA GLU A 105 -1.99 8.78 -0.87
C GLU A 105 -3.01 9.31 -1.88
N GLY A 106 -3.46 10.55 -1.72
CA GLY A 106 -4.34 11.20 -2.69
C GLY A 106 -5.83 10.86 -2.58
N PHE A 107 -6.24 10.35 -1.47
CA PHE A 107 -7.67 10.09 -1.25
C PHE A 107 -8.42 11.38 -1.01
#